data_588f85ef136b64e16a5684727ecd2c18
#
_entry.id   588f85ef136b64e16a5684727ecd2c18
#
_cell.length_a   1.000
_cell.length_b   1.000
_cell.length_c   1.000
_cell.angle_alpha   90.00
_cell.angle_beta   90.00
_cell.angle_gamma   90.00
#
_symmetry.space_group_name_H-M   'P 1'
#
loop_
_entity.id
_entity.type
_entity.pdbx_description
1 polymer ?
#
loop_
_entity_poly.entity_id
_entity_poly.type
_entity_poly.pdbx_seq_one_letter_code
_entity_poly.pdbx_strand_id
1 'polypeptide(L)'
;MVKPILCIIIIFCGAVSGLHLSRRLTKRRDVLSGFEMMFHRALIRIEYNAGDLCEVFSDNFAGYDFTHDKPFEEQWNHLIKSCSPSLTKEDIALLNDFLNHLGTADSESQRQHIVMYSRLIQERIDSAKEDIQTKSKMYRVIPLSASIVISLLMI
;
A
#
# COMPACT_ATOMS: atom_id res chain seq x y z
N MET A 1 -33.83 4.48 -30.57
CA MET A 1 -32.60 5.27 -30.32
C MET A 1 -32.00 5.13 -28.91
N VAL A 2 -32.76 4.74 -27.88
CA VAL A 2 -32.28 4.61 -26.48
C VAL A 2 -31.38 3.39 -26.29
N LYS A 3 -31.68 2.25 -26.94
CA LYS A 3 -30.91 0.99 -26.77
C LYS A 3 -29.40 1.12 -27.07
N PRO A 4 -28.94 1.71 -28.22
CA PRO A 4 -27.50 1.80 -28.49
C PRO A 4 -26.77 2.72 -27.51
N ILE A 5 -27.40 3.76 -26.99
CA ILE A 5 -26.83 4.66 -25.99
C ILE A 5 -26.61 3.90 -24.68
N LEU A 6 -27.59 3.08 -24.27
CA LEU A 6 -27.48 2.27 -23.05
C LEU A 6 -26.34 1.25 -23.14
N CYS A 7 -26.16 0.61 -24.29
CA CYS A 7 -25.06 -0.31 -24.54
C CYS A 7 -23.69 0.36 -24.40
N ILE A 8 -23.52 1.56 -24.96
CA ILE A 8 -22.27 2.34 -24.83
C ILE A 8 -21.98 2.68 -23.38
N ILE A 9 -22.98 3.09 -22.61
CA ILE A 9 -22.82 3.40 -21.17
C ILE A 9 -22.37 2.16 -20.39
N ILE A 10 -22.98 0.99 -20.63
CA ILE A 10 -22.62 -0.26 -19.96
C ILE A 10 -21.17 -0.64 -20.25
N ILE A 11 -20.73 -0.58 -21.51
CA ILE A 11 -19.35 -0.89 -21.90
C ILE A 11 -18.36 0.08 -21.24
N PHE A 12 -18.71 1.38 -21.23
CA PHE A 12 -17.87 2.39 -20.60
C PHE A 12 -17.74 2.18 -19.08
N CYS A 13 -18.83 1.87 -18.38
CA CYS A 13 -18.81 1.52 -16.96
C CYS A 13 -17.95 0.29 -16.67
N GLY A 14 -18.02 -0.75 -17.52
CA GLY A 14 -17.18 -1.94 -17.41
C GLY A 14 -15.69 -1.62 -17.55
N ALA A 15 -15.33 -0.79 -18.53
CA ALA A 15 -13.94 -0.37 -18.74
C ALA A 15 -13.39 0.46 -17.55
N VAL A 16 -14.16 1.43 -17.06
CA VAL A 16 -13.77 2.28 -15.92
C VAL A 16 -13.60 1.45 -14.65
N SER A 17 -14.50 0.51 -14.37
CA SER A 17 -14.42 -0.40 -13.21
C SER A 17 -13.17 -1.26 -13.26
N GLY A 18 -12.84 -1.83 -14.42
CA GLY A 18 -11.63 -2.63 -14.62
C GLY A 18 -10.33 -1.84 -14.40
N LEU A 19 -10.30 -0.59 -14.89
CA LEU A 19 -9.15 0.30 -14.65
C LEU A 19 -9.00 0.68 -13.18
N HIS A 20 -10.10 0.94 -12.48
CA HIS A 20 -10.09 1.28 -11.06
C HIS A 20 -9.52 0.12 -10.21
N LEU A 21 -9.97 -1.11 -10.45
CA LEU A 21 -9.46 -2.30 -9.77
C LEU A 21 -7.97 -2.51 -10.03
N SER A 22 -7.52 -2.38 -11.27
CA SER A 22 -6.11 -2.50 -11.64
C SER A 22 -5.22 -1.45 -10.95
N ARG A 23 -5.69 -0.20 -10.84
CA ARG A 23 -4.97 0.88 -10.15
C ARG A 23 -4.81 0.63 -8.65
N ARG A 24 -5.78 -0.04 -8.02
CA ARG A 24 -5.71 -0.39 -6.59
C ARG A 24 -4.55 -1.34 -6.28
N LEU A 25 -4.29 -2.32 -7.16
CA LEU A 25 -3.15 -3.23 -7.03
C LEU A 25 -1.82 -2.48 -7.10
N THR A 26 -1.68 -1.54 -8.04
CA THR A 26 -0.47 -0.72 -8.18
C THR A 26 -0.25 0.16 -6.96
N LYS A 27 -1.32 0.78 -6.43
CA LYS A 27 -1.23 1.59 -5.20
C LYS A 27 -0.75 0.79 -3.99
N ARG A 28 -1.18 -0.48 -3.84
CA ARG A 28 -0.70 -1.36 -2.76
C ARG A 28 0.81 -1.50 -2.82
N ARG A 29 1.36 -1.84 -3.98
CA ARG A 29 2.80 -1.95 -4.19
C ARG A 29 3.52 -0.64 -3.86
N ASP A 30 3.00 0.49 -4.35
CA ASP A 30 3.63 1.80 -4.18
C ASP A 30 3.68 2.23 -2.71
N VAL A 31 2.61 1.98 -1.95
CA VAL A 31 2.55 2.24 -0.50
C VAL A 31 3.54 1.36 0.25
N LEU A 32 3.57 0.04 -0.03
CA LEU A 32 4.53 -0.87 0.60
C LEU A 32 5.98 -0.51 0.27
N SER A 33 6.27 -0.12 -0.97
CA SER A 33 7.61 0.36 -1.36
C SER A 33 8.01 1.65 -0.64
N GLY A 34 7.05 2.50 -0.32
CA GLY A 34 7.29 3.68 0.51
C GLY A 34 7.67 3.33 1.95
N PHE A 35 7.00 2.36 2.57
CA PHE A 35 7.38 1.85 3.90
C PHE A 35 8.76 1.19 3.89
N GLU A 36 9.08 0.40 2.86
CA GLU A 36 10.40 -0.21 2.71
C GLU A 36 11.50 0.85 2.62
N MET A 37 11.30 1.88 1.80
CA MET A 37 12.24 3.00 1.67
C MET A 37 12.41 3.75 3.00
N MET A 38 11.32 3.98 3.74
CA MET A 38 11.35 4.61 5.06
C MET A 38 12.15 3.76 6.05
N PHE A 39 11.98 2.45 6.08
CA PHE A 39 12.77 1.55 6.93
C PHE A 39 14.24 1.55 6.55
N HIS A 40 14.55 1.54 5.26
CA HIS A 40 15.95 1.60 4.80
C HIS A 40 16.64 2.90 5.24
N ARG A 41 15.96 4.03 5.16
CA ARG A 41 16.48 5.31 5.66
C ARG A 41 16.61 5.35 7.18
N ALA A 42 15.65 4.76 7.89
CA ALA A 42 15.72 4.62 9.36
C ALA A 42 16.96 3.82 9.79
N LEU A 43 17.29 2.73 9.08
CA LEU A 43 18.51 1.95 9.34
C LEU A 43 19.77 2.80 9.22
N ILE A 44 19.89 3.62 8.18
CA ILE A 44 21.05 4.51 7.99
C ILE A 44 21.14 5.51 9.16
N ARG A 45 20.02 6.08 9.59
CA ARG A 45 20.01 7.07 10.68
C ARG A 45 20.36 6.48 12.02
N ILE A 46 19.85 5.29 12.36
CA ILE A 46 20.20 4.59 13.62
C ILE A 46 21.70 4.30 13.68
N GLU A 47 22.33 4.03 12.56
CA GLU A 47 23.78 3.76 12.51
C GLU A 47 24.60 5.04 12.82
N TYR A 48 24.11 6.23 12.45
CA TYR A 48 24.81 7.50 12.62
C TYR A 48 24.38 8.29 13.84
N ASN A 49 23.16 8.12 14.34
CA ASN A 49 22.62 8.91 15.43
C ASN A 49 21.63 8.07 16.25
N ALA A 50 21.90 7.92 17.55
CA ALA A 50 20.92 7.35 18.49
C ALA A 50 19.84 8.42 18.84
N GLY A 51 19.17 8.93 17.82
CA GLY A 51 18.13 9.97 17.95
C GLY A 51 16.77 9.40 18.36
N ASP A 52 15.84 10.31 18.65
CA ASP A 52 14.44 9.97 18.89
C ASP A 52 13.81 9.27 17.66
N LEU A 53 12.85 8.37 17.90
CA LEU A 53 12.13 7.66 16.84
C LEU A 53 11.49 8.60 15.82
N CYS A 54 10.98 9.73 16.26
CA CYS A 54 10.42 10.75 15.36
C CYS A 54 11.48 11.31 14.40
N GLU A 55 12.73 11.47 14.86
CA GLU A 55 13.84 11.93 14.02
C GLU A 55 14.29 10.84 13.04
N VAL A 56 14.35 9.59 13.50
CA VAL A 56 14.73 8.42 12.69
C VAL A 56 13.74 8.24 11.54
N PHE A 57 12.45 8.45 11.76
CA PHE A 57 11.38 8.30 10.76
C PHE A 57 10.89 9.63 10.17
N SER A 58 11.60 10.75 10.36
CA SER A 58 11.19 12.11 9.97
C SER A 58 11.10 12.37 8.45
N ASP A 59 11.20 11.36 7.61
CA ASP A 59 11.06 11.53 6.17
C ASP A 59 9.60 11.67 5.76
N ASN A 60 9.35 12.64 4.88
CA ASN A 60 8.04 12.83 4.26
C ASN A 60 7.65 11.58 3.46
N PHE A 61 6.70 10.83 3.98
CA PHE A 61 6.14 9.66 3.32
C PHE A 61 4.63 9.83 3.14
N ALA A 62 4.17 9.66 1.91
CA ALA A 62 2.75 9.81 1.55
C ALA A 62 2.14 11.18 1.95
N GLY A 63 2.96 12.23 2.04
CA GLY A 63 2.54 13.56 2.49
C GLY A 63 2.38 13.67 4.01
N TYR A 64 2.93 12.74 4.77
CA TYR A 64 2.94 12.73 6.22
C TYR A 64 4.35 12.99 6.75
N ASP A 65 4.49 14.04 7.57
CA ASP A 65 5.73 14.37 8.26
C ASP A 65 5.59 14.02 9.75
N PHE A 66 6.53 13.23 10.27
CA PHE A 66 6.61 12.95 11.70
C PHE A 66 7.15 14.20 12.43
N THR A 67 6.45 14.63 13.47
CA THR A 67 6.81 15.80 14.27
C THR A 67 7.07 15.40 15.72
N HIS A 68 7.86 16.20 16.45
CA HIS A 68 8.11 15.97 17.88
C HIS A 68 6.93 16.34 18.79
N ASP A 69 5.90 17.00 18.24
CA ASP A 69 4.76 17.49 19.03
C ASP A 69 3.80 16.39 19.48
N LYS A 70 3.86 15.21 18.85
CA LYS A 70 2.95 14.08 19.12
C LYS A 70 3.73 12.77 19.34
N PRO A 71 3.18 11.85 20.15
CA PRO A 71 3.78 10.52 20.29
C PRO A 71 3.92 9.83 18.94
N PHE A 72 5.04 9.16 18.72
CA PHE A 72 5.32 8.42 17.47
C PHE A 72 4.22 7.41 17.16
N GLU A 73 3.72 6.71 18.17
CA GLU A 73 2.65 5.71 18.03
C GLU A 73 1.36 6.30 17.44
N GLU A 74 0.94 7.49 17.89
CA GLU A 74 -0.26 8.16 17.38
C GLU A 74 -0.08 8.53 15.90
N GLN A 75 1.09 9.06 15.56
CA GLN A 75 1.43 9.45 14.20
C GLN A 75 1.53 8.25 13.26
N TRP A 76 2.13 7.16 13.71
CA TRP A 76 2.21 5.90 12.99
C TRP A 76 0.83 5.31 12.69
N ASN A 77 -0.03 5.24 13.71
CA ASN A 77 -1.41 4.77 13.55
C ASN A 77 -2.21 5.63 12.57
N HIS A 78 -1.99 6.95 12.59
CA HIS A 78 -2.63 7.87 11.63
C HIS A 78 -2.14 7.61 10.20
N LEU A 79 -0.84 7.38 10.01
CA LEU A 79 -0.25 7.04 8.72
C LEU A 79 -0.82 5.72 8.18
N ILE A 80 -0.85 4.66 8.99
CA ILE A 80 -1.46 3.37 8.60
C ILE A 80 -2.92 3.56 8.21
N LYS A 81 -3.69 4.32 8.98
CA LYS A 81 -5.09 4.59 8.70
C LYS A 81 -5.29 5.32 7.36
N SER A 82 -4.44 6.27 7.04
CA SER A 82 -4.47 6.98 5.75
C SER A 82 -4.15 6.07 4.56
N CYS A 83 -3.23 5.13 4.74
CA CYS A 83 -2.81 4.15 3.73
C CYS A 83 -3.73 2.91 3.64
N SER A 84 -4.56 2.67 4.67
CA SER A 84 -5.44 1.49 4.83
C SER A 84 -6.29 1.16 3.59
N PRO A 85 -6.86 2.12 2.83
CA PRO A 85 -7.67 1.79 1.64
C PRO A 85 -6.89 1.05 0.54
N SER A 86 -5.55 1.15 0.58
CA SER A 86 -4.67 0.53 -0.41
C SER A 86 -3.97 -0.73 0.08
N LEU A 87 -4.02 -1.03 1.37
CA LEU A 87 -3.35 -2.16 2.02
C LEU A 87 -4.30 -3.34 2.26
N THR A 88 -3.75 -4.55 2.38
CA THR A 88 -4.50 -5.72 2.86
C THR A 88 -4.52 -5.76 4.40
N LYS A 89 -5.37 -6.61 4.96
CA LYS A 89 -5.42 -6.81 6.42
C LYS A 89 -4.10 -7.33 6.97
N GLU A 90 -3.43 -8.20 6.21
CA GLU A 90 -2.13 -8.77 6.56
C GLU A 90 -1.02 -7.71 6.52
N ASP A 91 -1.06 -6.79 5.54
CA ASP A 91 -0.10 -5.69 5.46
C ASP A 91 -0.25 -4.75 6.67
N ILE A 92 -1.49 -4.43 7.04
CA ILE A 92 -1.81 -3.59 8.21
C ILE A 92 -1.38 -4.29 9.51
N ALA A 93 -1.63 -5.60 9.64
CA ALA A 93 -1.22 -6.37 10.80
C ALA A 93 0.30 -6.36 10.97
N LEU A 94 1.07 -6.52 9.88
CA LEU A 94 2.52 -6.46 9.88
C LEU A 94 3.05 -5.08 10.35
N LEU A 95 2.45 -3.99 9.87
CA LEU A 95 2.85 -2.64 10.24
C LEU A 95 2.50 -2.30 11.70
N ASN A 96 1.39 -2.82 12.22
CA ASN A 96 1.02 -2.68 13.63
C ASN A 96 1.94 -3.52 14.53
N ASP A 97 2.29 -4.73 14.10
CA ASP A 97 3.19 -5.61 14.83
C ASP A 97 4.60 -4.98 14.93
N PHE A 98 5.08 -4.34 13.87
CA PHE A 98 6.29 -3.52 13.90
C PHE A 98 6.27 -2.48 15.03
N LEU A 99 5.19 -1.71 15.12
CA LEU A 99 5.04 -0.67 16.14
C LEU A 99 5.11 -1.24 17.56
N ASN A 100 4.44 -2.36 17.83
CA ASN A 100 4.37 -2.97 19.16
C ASN A 100 5.73 -3.43 19.70
N HIS A 101 6.68 -3.68 18.81
CA HIS A 101 8.03 -4.13 19.18
C HIS A 101 9.07 -3.02 19.07
N LEU A 102 8.68 -1.81 18.64
CA LEU A 102 9.58 -0.68 18.53
C LEU A 102 9.78 0.00 19.88
N GLY A 103 11.01 0.41 20.19
CA GLY A 103 11.32 1.24 21.37
C GLY A 103 11.53 0.49 22.69
N THR A 104 11.45 -0.85 22.72
CA THR A 104 11.62 -1.65 23.94
C THR A 104 13.05 -2.17 24.14
N ALA A 105 13.96 -1.97 23.19
CA ALA A 105 15.27 -2.59 23.15
C ALA A 105 16.39 -1.55 22.91
N ASP A 106 17.64 -1.98 23.12
CA ASP A 106 18.84 -1.23 22.78
C ASP A 106 18.96 -0.97 21.26
N SER A 107 19.83 -0.06 20.87
CA SER A 107 19.95 0.40 19.47
C SER A 107 20.29 -0.74 18.47
N GLU A 108 21.11 -1.72 18.89
CA GLU A 108 21.44 -2.87 18.04
C GLU A 108 20.23 -3.79 17.84
N SER A 109 19.48 -4.06 18.89
CA SER A 109 18.24 -4.84 18.80
C SER A 109 17.17 -4.11 17.95
N GLN A 110 17.07 -2.79 18.07
CA GLN A 110 16.18 -1.99 17.21
C GLN A 110 16.60 -2.06 15.74
N ARG A 111 17.89 -1.99 15.44
CA ARG A 111 18.42 -2.14 14.10
C ARG A 111 18.06 -3.51 13.50
N GLN A 112 18.29 -4.59 14.25
CA GLN A 112 17.92 -5.95 13.80
C GLN A 112 16.41 -6.10 13.59
N HIS A 113 15.60 -5.47 14.43
CA HIS A 113 14.15 -5.42 14.30
C HIS A 113 13.73 -4.75 12.98
N ILE A 114 14.24 -3.57 12.68
CA ILE A 114 13.93 -2.88 11.42
C ILE A 114 14.39 -3.69 10.20
N VAL A 115 15.57 -4.33 10.26
CA VAL A 115 16.06 -5.21 9.18
C VAL A 115 15.09 -6.37 8.94
N MET A 116 14.59 -6.99 10.01
CA MET A 116 13.64 -8.09 9.90
C MET A 116 12.34 -7.63 9.23
N TYR A 117 11.75 -6.52 9.69
CA TYR A 117 10.50 -6.01 9.10
C TYR A 117 10.68 -5.46 7.68
N SER A 118 11.84 -4.90 7.36
CA SER A 118 12.17 -4.52 5.97
C SER A 118 12.13 -5.73 5.03
N ARG A 119 12.64 -6.88 5.44
CA ARG A 119 12.54 -8.13 4.66
C ARG A 119 11.10 -8.61 4.53
N LEU A 120 10.32 -8.58 5.60
CA LEU A 120 8.91 -8.97 5.56
C LEU A 120 8.10 -8.05 4.64
N ILE A 121 8.37 -6.75 4.65
CA ILE A 121 7.74 -5.81 3.72
C ILE A 121 8.17 -6.09 2.28
N GLN A 122 9.44 -6.43 2.03
CA GLN A 122 9.92 -6.80 0.70
C GLN A 122 9.18 -8.03 0.15
N GLU A 123 8.92 -9.04 0.97
CA GLU A 123 8.09 -10.21 0.60
C GLU A 123 6.66 -9.78 0.23
N ARG A 124 6.09 -8.80 0.98
CA ARG A 124 4.76 -8.25 0.65
C ARG A 124 4.75 -7.45 -0.65
N ILE A 125 5.83 -6.72 -0.94
CA ILE A 125 6.01 -6.01 -2.23
C ILE A 125 6.06 -7.01 -3.38
N ASP A 126 6.79 -8.11 -3.24
CA ASP A 126 6.90 -9.12 -4.28
C ASP A 126 5.57 -9.84 -4.51
N SER A 127 4.84 -10.16 -3.43
CA SER A 127 3.45 -10.63 -3.54
C SER A 127 2.54 -9.61 -4.26
N ALA A 128 2.68 -8.32 -3.96
CA ALA A 128 1.90 -7.28 -4.64
C ALA A 128 2.26 -7.15 -6.12
N LYS A 129 3.53 -7.34 -6.51
CA LYS A 129 3.98 -7.39 -7.91
C LYS A 129 3.39 -8.59 -8.66
N GLU A 130 3.37 -9.75 -8.02
CA GLU A 130 2.76 -10.97 -8.57
C GLU A 130 1.25 -10.77 -8.78
N ASP A 131 0.56 -10.18 -7.81
CA ASP A 131 -0.85 -9.80 -7.92
C ASP A 131 -1.09 -8.85 -9.10
N ILE A 132 -0.19 -7.88 -9.34
CA ILE A 132 -0.29 -6.97 -10.49
C ILE A 132 -0.14 -7.76 -11.80
N GLN A 133 0.85 -8.64 -11.90
CA GLN A 133 1.11 -9.40 -13.12
C GLN A 133 -0.04 -10.36 -13.47
N THR A 134 -0.58 -11.04 -12.45
CA THR A 134 -1.59 -12.09 -12.64
C THR A 134 -3.00 -11.51 -12.72
N LYS A 135 -3.36 -10.62 -11.79
CA LYS A 135 -4.75 -10.15 -11.62
C LYS A 135 -5.07 -8.90 -12.44
N SER A 136 -4.07 -8.06 -12.77
CA SER A 136 -4.33 -6.80 -13.49
C SER A 136 -4.93 -7.04 -14.89
N LYS A 137 -4.46 -8.04 -15.62
CA LYS A 137 -5.04 -8.43 -16.92
C LYS A 137 -6.46 -8.95 -16.76
N MET A 138 -6.70 -9.82 -15.76
CA MET A 138 -8.03 -10.36 -15.46
C MET A 138 -9.02 -9.24 -15.11
N TYR A 139 -8.65 -8.32 -14.24
CA TYR A 139 -9.52 -7.23 -13.80
C TYR A 139 -9.86 -6.22 -14.91
N ARG A 140 -9.06 -6.16 -15.98
CA ARG A 140 -9.40 -5.36 -17.18
C ARG A 140 -10.30 -6.12 -18.16
N VAL A 141 -10.02 -7.40 -18.37
CA VAL A 141 -10.71 -8.20 -19.40
C VAL A 141 -12.08 -8.65 -18.93
N ILE A 142 -12.23 -9.14 -17.69
CA ILE A 142 -13.49 -9.70 -17.19
C ILE A 142 -14.65 -8.68 -17.20
N PRO A 143 -14.52 -7.46 -16.63
CA PRO A 143 -15.61 -6.50 -16.67
C PRO A 143 -15.96 -6.04 -18.08
N LEU A 144 -14.95 -5.92 -18.93
CA LEU A 144 -15.15 -5.53 -20.33
C LEU A 144 -15.91 -6.62 -21.10
N SER A 145 -15.49 -7.88 -21.00
CA SER A 145 -16.18 -8.99 -21.67
C SER A 145 -17.61 -9.17 -21.16
N ALA A 146 -17.82 -9.09 -19.85
CA ALA A 146 -19.15 -9.16 -19.25
C ALA A 146 -20.07 -8.05 -19.77
N SER A 147 -19.58 -6.81 -19.85
CA SER A 147 -20.37 -5.68 -20.37
C SER A 147 -20.72 -5.83 -21.86
N ILE A 148 -19.83 -6.41 -22.66
CA ILE A 148 -20.10 -6.72 -24.08
C ILE A 148 -21.20 -7.78 -24.21
N VAL A 149 -21.10 -8.88 -23.42
CA VAL A 149 -22.12 -9.95 -23.44
C VAL A 149 -23.50 -9.39 -23.04
N ILE A 150 -23.57 -8.60 -21.96
CA ILE A 150 -24.82 -7.97 -21.53
C ILE A 150 -25.37 -7.05 -22.62
N SER A 151 -24.52 -6.29 -23.29
CA SER A 151 -24.91 -5.40 -24.39
C SER A 151 -25.50 -6.17 -25.58
N LEU A 152 -24.90 -7.33 -25.92
CA LEU A 152 -25.41 -8.19 -27.00
C LEU A 152 -26.77 -8.82 -26.66
N LEU A 153 -27.01 -9.16 -25.39
CA LEU A 153 -28.30 -9.70 -24.94
C LEU A 153 -29.43 -8.67 -24.94
N MET A 154 -29.11 -7.36 -24.93
CA MET A 154 -30.09 -6.27 -24.93
C MET A 154 -30.46 -5.77 -26.34
N ILE A 155 -29.73 -6.15 -27.38
CA ILE A 155 -30.03 -5.83 -28.77
C ILE A 155 -31.09 -6.76 -29.34
#